data_a8db6306b8eb3004f5c2b079530d215d
#
_entry.id   a8db6306b8eb3004f5c2b079530d215d
#
_cell.length_a   1.000
_cell.length_b   1.000
_cell.length_c   1.000
_cell.angle_alpha   90.00
_cell.angle_beta   90.00
_cell.angle_gamma   90.00
#
_symmetry.space_group_name_H-M   'P 1'
#
loop_
_entity.id
_entity.type
_entity.pdbx_description
1 polymer ?
#
loop_
_entity_poly.entity_id
_entity_poly.type
_entity_poly.pdbx_seq_one_letter_code
_entity_poly.pdbx_strand_id
1 'polypeptide(L)'
;MEIPTPDYTHVSDYKDVYEPAEDTFLLLDALEKEKSFLESVRPTITVEVGSGSGVVSAFVSKILGNSALYFCTDRNHRAALCSNETFKVNKANVNVVVTDLVSGLLPKLKNSVDLLIFNPPYVVTPSDEIKGSGITASWAGGMHGREVMDKFFQLVPTLLSDKGVLYLVVIKENKPDEIKALFSNMGFLCDVVMTRRSGPEFLMILKFTRKSTNNRTDNSGSLCLSSGKNSS
;
A
#
# COMPACT_ATOMS: atom_id res chain seq x y z
N MET A 1 6.41 23.05 2.53
CA MET A 1 5.34 23.58 1.64
C MET A 1 4.32 22.48 1.53
N GLU A 2 3.08 22.78 1.86
CA GLU A 2 1.96 21.83 1.81
C GLU A 2 1.67 21.43 0.37
N ILE A 3 1.46 20.14 0.13
CA ILE A 3 1.17 19.62 -1.22
C ILE A 3 -0.33 19.75 -1.46
N PRO A 4 -0.77 20.49 -2.49
CA PRO A 4 -2.19 20.65 -2.72
C PRO A 4 -2.85 19.33 -3.12
N THR A 5 -4.02 19.07 -2.54
CA THR A 5 -4.88 17.94 -2.95
C THR A 5 -5.10 17.98 -4.46
N PRO A 6 -4.98 16.85 -5.17
CA PRO A 6 -5.32 16.78 -6.58
C PRO A 6 -6.76 17.21 -6.86
N ASP A 7 -7.01 17.79 -8.03
CA ASP A 7 -8.35 18.06 -8.49
C ASP A 7 -9.08 16.73 -8.82
N TYR A 8 -10.26 16.55 -8.24
CA TYR A 8 -11.11 15.37 -8.40
C TYR A 8 -12.59 15.74 -8.62
N THR A 9 -12.86 16.98 -9.02
CA THR A 9 -14.23 17.49 -9.17
C THR A 9 -15.10 16.69 -10.12
N HIS A 10 -14.49 16.06 -11.14
CA HIS A 10 -15.18 15.19 -12.12
C HIS A 10 -15.63 13.84 -11.53
N VAL A 11 -15.16 13.44 -10.34
CA VAL A 11 -15.50 12.13 -9.73
C VAL A 11 -17.01 12.00 -9.51
N SER A 12 -17.71 13.10 -9.23
CA SER A 12 -19.17 13.14 -9.08
C SER A 12 -19.95 12.66 -10.31
N ASP A 13 -19.34 12.68 -11.50
CA ASP A 13 -19.93 12.17 -12.73
C ASP A 13 -19.86 10.63 -12.85
N TYR A 14 -19.11 9.98 -11.96
CA TYR A 14 -18.86 8.54 -11.93
C TYR A 14 -19.61 7.86 -10.79
N LYS A 15 -20.92 7.59 -10.96
CA LYS A 15 -21.81 7.05 -9.90
C LYS A 15 -21.35 5.74 -9.26
N ASP A 16 -20.53 4.94 -9.98
CA ASP A 16 -20.03 3.64 -9.52
C ASP A 16 -18.59 3.72 -8.99
N VAL A 17 -18.08 4.92 -8.73
CA VAL A 17 -16.73 5.16 -8.20
C VAL A 17 -16.83 5.77 -6.82
N TYR A 18 -16.01 5.28 -5.89
CA TYR A 18 -15.92 5.83 -4.54
C TYR A 18 -15.40 7.27 -4.58
N GLU A 19 -16.20 8.18 -4.06
CA GLU A 19 -15.80 9.58 -3.93
C GLU A 19 -14.79 9.72 -2.78
N PRO A 20 -13.68 10.48 -2.95
CA PRO A 20 -12.72 10.70 -1.88
C PRO A 20 -13.37 11.18 -0.59
N ALA A 21 -13.10 10.49 0.52
CA ALA A 21 -13.67 10.76 1.82
C ALA A 21 -12.57 10.82 2.91
N GLU A 22 -12.94 10.80 4.17
CA GLU A 22 -12.02 10.97 5.32
C GLU A 22 -10.87 9.95 5.34
N ASP A 23 -11.10 8.72 4.89
CA ASP A 23 -10.09 7.68 4.76
C ASP A 23 -9.05 8.04 3.69
N THR A 24 -9.53 8.52 2.53
CA THR A 24 -8.66 9.00 1.45
C THR A 24 -7.82 10.18 1.93
N PHE A 25 -8.44 11.19 2.55
CA PHE A 25 -7.71 12.37 3.03
C PHE A 25 -6.73 12.03 4.16
N LEU A 26 -7.09 11.11 5.07
CA LEU A 26 -6.15 10.62 6.09
C LEU A 26 -4.93 9.94 5.45
N LEU A 27 -5.13 9.19 4.36
CA LEU A 27 -4.04 8.55 3.62
C LEU A 27 -3.14 9.60 2.94
N LEU A 28 -3.71 10.66 2.33
CA LEU A 28 -2.93 11.76 1.76
C LEU A 28 -2.08 12.47 2.85
N ASP A 29 -2.69 12.80 3.99
CA ASP A 29 -1.99 13.44 5.10
C ASP A 29 -0.85 12.56 5.65
N ALA A 30 -1.07 11.25 5.74
CA ALA A 30 -0.05 10.30 6.15
C ALA A 30 1.12 10.24 5.15
N LEU A 31 0.84 10.22 3.85
CA LEU A 31 1.86 10.19 2.79
C LEU A 31 2.64 11.52 2.74
N GLU A 32 1.99 12.65 2.98
CA GLU A 32 2.66 13.95 3.10
C GLU A 32 3.57 14.00 4.33
N LYS A 33 3.10 13.54 5.48
CA LYS A 33 3.91 13.40 6.71
C LYS A 33 5.15 12.52 6.47
N GLU A 34 5.02 11.46 5.70
CA GLU A 34 6.08 10.52 5.38
C GLU A 34 6.96 10.94 4.17
N LYS A 35 6.75 12.15 3.64
CA LYS A 35 7.46 12.65 2.44
C LYS A 35 8.97 12.47 2.55
N SER A 36 9.59 12.91 3.65
CA SER A 36 11.05 12.80 3.83
C SER A 36 11.52 11.34 3.87
N PHE A 37 10.71 10.43 4.45
CA PHE A 37 10.99 9.00 4.43
C PHE A 37 10.89 8.46 3.00
N LEU A 38 9.83 8.77 2.27
CA LEU A 38 9.63 8.35 0.88
C LEU A 38 10.75 8.86 -0.03
N GLU A 39 11.17 10.12 0.14
CA GLU A 39 12.33 10.68 -0.58
C GLU A 39 13.63 9.93 -0.25
N SER A 40 13.81 9.44 0.98
CA SER A 40 14.98 8.64 1.37
C SER A 40 14.97 7.24 0.78
N VAL A 41 13.80 6.60 0.69
CA VAL A 41 13.60 5.28 0.05
C VAL A 41 13.89 5.34 -1.45
N ARG A 42 13.62 6.50 -2.08
CA ARG A 42 13.74 6.70 -3.55
C ARG A 42 13.00 5.61 -4.32
N PRO A 43 11.66 5.54 -4.22
CA PRO A 43 10.90 4.55 -4.93
C PRO A 43 11.09 4.68 -6.45
N THR A 44 11.29 3.57 -7.13
CA THR A 44 11.39 3.49 -8.59
C THR A 44 10.13 2.92 -9.22
N ILE A 45 9.42 2.05 -8.50
CA ILE A 45 8.12 1.49 -8.90
C ILE A 45 7.12 1.70 -7.76
N THR A 46 6.05 2.39 -8.07
CA THR A 46 4.94 2.70 -7.17
C THR A 46 3.67 2.04 -7.70
N VAL A 47 2.93 1.35 -6.82
CA VAL A 47 1.67 0.70 -7.16
C VAL A 47 0.60 1.07 -6.14
N GLU A 48 -0.53 1.60 -6.60
CA GLU A 48 -1.77 1.72 -5.84
C GLU A 48 -2.73 0.59 -6.24
N VAL A 49 -3.30 -0.10 -5.26
CA VAL A 49 -4.32 -1.14 -5.47
C VAL A 49 -5.70 -0.56 -5.16
N GLY A 50 -6.66 -0.73 -6.08
CA GLY A 50 -7.98 -0.11 -5.94
C GLY A 50 -7.93 1.40 -6.10
N SER A 51 -7.60 1.88 -7.29
CA SER A 51 -7.36 3.32 -7.53
C SER A 51 -8.59 4.20 -7.33
N GLY A 52 -9.80 3.66 -7.47
CA GLY A 52 -11.04 4.41 -7.33
C GLY A 52 -11.05 5.69 -8.14
N SER A 53 -10.98 6.83 -7.46
CA SER A 53 -10.89 8.16 -8.04
C SER A 53 -9.53 8.51 -8.66
N GLY A 54 -8.44 7.79 -8.31
CA GLY A 54 -7.07 8.09 -8.72
C GLY A 54 -6.37 9.21 -7.94
N VAL A 55 -7.03 9.79 -6.95
CA VAL A 55 -6.50 10.94 -6.18
C VAL A 55 -5.22 10.61 -5.45
N VAL A 56 -5.11 9.40 -4.86
CA VAL A 56 -3.93 8.99 -4.10
C VAL A 56 -2.70 8.85 -5.02
N SER A 57 -2.82 8.15 -6.15
CA SER A 57 -1.72 8.04 -7.13
C SER A 57 -1.32 9.40 -7.69
N ALA A 58 -2.29 10.28 -8.00
CA ALA A 58 -1.99 11.64 -8.45
C ALA A 58 -1.23 12.44 -7.39
N PHE A 59 -1.61 12.31 -6.10
CA PHE A 59 -0.91 12.96 -4.98
C PHE A 59 0.53 12.43 -4.80
N VAL A 60 0.71 11.11 -4.82
CA VAL A 60 2.04 10.49 -4.72
C VAL A 60 2.95 10.93 -5.87
N SER A 61 2.41 11.08 -7.08
CA SER A 61 3.18 11.60 -8.22
C SER A 61 3.67 13.03 -8.00
N LYS A 62 2.94 13.85 -7.23
CA LYS A 62 3.40 15.20 -6.83
C LYS A 62 4.51 15.15 -5.77
N ILE A 63 4.47 14.15 -4.85
CA ILE A 63 5.52 13.95 -3.83
C ILE A 63 6.84 13.54 -4.48
N LEU A 64 6.80 12.52 -5.34
CA LEU A 64 7.98 11.83 -5.85
C LEU A 64 8.44 12.35 -7.22
N GLY A 65 7.61 13.12 -7.92
CA GLY A 65 7.91 13.67 -9.24
C GLY A 65 8.11 12.59 -10.31
N ASN A 66 9.02 12.84 -11.26
CA ASN A 66 9.28 11.96 -12.40
C ASN A 66 10.32 10.86 -12.11
N SER A 67 10.69 10.65 -10.84
CA SER A 67 11.73 9.67 -10.46
C SER A 67 11.24 8.23 -10.38
N ALA A 68 9.93 8.02 -10.44
CA ALA A 68 9.30 6.71 -10.33
C ALA A 68 8.38 6.40 -11.51
N LEU A 69 8.16 5.11 -11.75
CA LEU A 69 7.08 4.59 -12.58
C LEU A 69 5.86 4.35 -11.70
N TYR A 70 4.73 4.90 -12.09
CA TYR A 70 3.49 4.82 -11.35
C TYR A 70 2.52 3.88 -12.05
N PHE A 71 1.99 2.95 -11.29
CA PHE A 71 0.90 2.07 -11.69
C PHE A 71 -0.23 2.18 -10.68
N CYS A 72 -1.45 2.08 -11.15
CA CYS A 72 -2.58 1.81 -10.28
C CYS A 72 -3.46 0.73 -10.90
N THR A 73 -4.16 -0.01 -10.04
CA THR A 73 -5.05 -1.08 -10.47
C THR A 73 -6.44 -0.85 -9.93
N ASP A 74 -7.45 -1.25 -10.69
CA ASP A 74 -8.81 -1.37 -10.21
C ASP A 74 -9.52 -2.50 -10.97
N ARG A 75 -10.43 -3.20 -10.29
CA ARG A 75 -11.30 -4.19 -10.93
C ARG A 75 -12.46 -3.56 -11.67
N ASN A 76 -12.84 -2.34 -11.28
CA ASN A 76 -13.91 -1.58 -11.86
C ASN A 76 -13.38 -0.74 -13.04
N HIS A 77 -13.80 -1.07 -14.26
CA HIS A 77 -13.43 -0.31 -15.45
C HIS A 77 -13.83 1.16 -15.37
N ARG A 78 -14.96 1.49 -14.69
CA ARG A 78 -15.40 2.87 -14.50
C ARG A 78 -14.43 3.64 -13.59
N ALA A 79 -13.91 3.00 -12.54
CA ALA A 79 -12.87 3.58 -11.69
C ALA A 79 -11.57 3.81 -12.47
N ALA A 80 -11.18 2.88 -13.34
CA ALA A 80 -10.03 3.06 -14.21
C ALA A 80 -10.17 4.26 -15.17
N LEU A 81 -11.37 4.50 -15.71
CA LEU A 81 -11.64 5.67 -16.54
C LEU A 81 -11.60 6.97 -15.72
N CYS A 82 -12.20 6.96 -14.53
CA CYS A 82 -12.18 8.09 -13.60
C CYS A 82 -10.74 8.45 -13.19
N SER A 83 -9.95 7.45 -12.78
CA SER A 83 -8.53 7.64 -12.45
C SER A 83 -7.74 8.25 -13.60
N ASN A 84 -7.94 7.78 -14.83
CA ASN A 84 -7.29 8.38 -16.02
C ASN A 84 -7.65 9.85 -16.21
N GLU A 85 -8.90 10.24 -15.94
CA GLU A 85 -9.31 11.62 -16.00
C GLU A 85 -8.62 12.46 -14.90
N THR A 86 -8.60 11.95 -13.66
CA THR A 86 -7.86 12.56 -12.55
C THR A 86 -6.40 12.80 -12.92
N PHE A 87 -5.74 11.82 -13.56
CA PHE A 87 -4.33 11.96 -13.95
C PHE A 87 -4.13 13.02 -15.02
N LYS A 88 -5.03 13.11 -16.00
CA LYS A 88 -4.99 14.15 -17.05
C LYS A 88 -5.14 15.55 -16.46
N VAL A 89 -6.15 15.77 -15.60
CA VAL A 89 -6.42 17.07 -14.97
C VAL A 89 -5.24 17.50 -14.09
N ASN A 90 -4.63 16.57 -13.36
CA ASN A 90 -3.51 16.85 -12.46
C ASN A 90 -2.13 16.74 -13.11
N LYS A 91 -2.04 16.45 -14.41
CA LYS A 91 -0.79 16.24 -15.16
C LYS A 91 0.10 15.15 -14.54
N ALA A 92 -0.52 14.10 -13.97
CA ALA A 92 0.15 12.96 -13.40
C ALA A 92 0.35 11.88 -14.48
N ASN A 93 1.54 11.29 -14.54
CA ASN A 93 1.85 10.20 -15.48
C ASN A 93 1.75 8.85 -14.77
N VAL A 94 0.54 8.30 -14.68
CA VAL A 94 0.23 7.04 -14.00
C VAL A 94 -0.38 6.06 -14.99
N ASN A 95 0.08 4.82 -14.97
CA ASN A 95 -0.43 3.73 -15.79
C ASN A 95 -1.57 3.01 -15.07
N VAL A 96 -2.76 3.02 -15.66
CA VAL A 96 -3.95 2.35 -15.10
C VAL A 96 -4.10 0.96 -15.70
N VAL A 97 -4.31 -0.04 -14.84
CA VAL A 97 -4.49 -1.44 -15.23
C VAL A 97 -5.80 -1.98 -14.65
N VAL A 98 -6.72 -2.39 -15.51
CA VAL A 98 -7.96 -3.05 -15.08
C VAL A 98 -7.65 -4.50 -14.75
N THR A 99 -7.67 -4.83 -13.45
CA THR A 99 -7.34 -6.19 -12.96
C THR A 99 -7.84 -6.40 -11.53
N ASP A 100 -8.04 -7.66 -11.12
CA ASP A 100 -8.30 -7.98 -9.72
C ASP A 100 -7.00 -7.89 -8.92
N LEU A 101 -7.02 -7.03 -7.88
CA LEU A 101 -5.84 -6.69 -7.07
C LEU A 101 -4.64 -6.33 -7.97
N VAL A 102 -3.63 -7.19 -8.00
CA VAL A 102 -2.39 -6.99 -8.78
C VAL A 102 -2.13 -8.11 -9.80
N SER A 103 -3.14 -8.94 -10.09
CA SER A 103 -2.97 -10.16 -10.91
C SER A 103 -2.35 -9.87 -12.27
N GLY A 104 -2.73 -8.77 -12.92
CA GLY A 104 -2.17 -8.37 -14.22
C GLY A 104 -0.73 -7.84 -14.16
N LEU A 105 -0.24 -7.45 -12.98
CA LEU A 105 1.09 -6.89 -12.76
C LEU A 105 2.07 -7.89 -12.14
N LEU A 106 1.56 -8.84 -11.35
CA LEU A 106 2.37 -9.72 -10.51
C LEU A 106 3.52 -10.42 -11.23
N PRO A 107 3.35 -10.98 -12.45
CA PRO A 107 4.45 -11.67 -13.12
C PRO A 107 5.65 -10.78 -13.43
N LYS A 108 5.40 -9.48 -13.70
CA LYS A 108 6.43 -8.50 -14.09
C LYS A 108 6.99 -7.71 -12.91
N LEU A 109 6.19 -7.51 -11.85
CA LEU A 109 6.56 -6.67 -10.71
C LEU A 109 7.00 -7.46 -9.47
N LYS A 110 7.32 -8.75 -9.63
CA LYS A 110 7.82 -9.57 -8.53
C LYS A 110 9.10 -8.96 -7.94
N ASN A 111 9.10 -8.73 -6.61
CA ASN A 111 10.21 -8.16 -5.85
C ASN A 111 10.70 -6.80 -6.39
N SER A 112 9.82 -6.01 -7.00
CA SER A 112 10.21 -4.77 -7.67
C SER A 112 9.47 -3.53 -7.17
N VAL A 113 8.40 -3.70 -6.40
CA VAL A 113 7.57 -2.59 -5.93
C VAL A 113 8.22 -1.95 -4.70
N ASP A 114 8.59 -0.67 -4.81
CA ASP A 114 9.21 0.07 -3.72
C ASP A 114 8.20 0.83 -2.86
N LEU A 115 7.05 1.21 -3.45
CA LEU A 115 5.94 1.83 -2.74
C LEU A 115 4.64 1.16 -3.16
N LEU A 116 3.99 0.50 -2.21
CA LEU A 116 2.70 -0.17 -2.38
C LEU A 116 1.67 0.53 -1.49
N ILE A 117 0.51 0.87 -2.06
CA ILE A 117 -0.53 1.61 -1.35
C ILE A 117 -1.86 0.89 -1.55
N PHE A 118 -2.61 0.72 -0.49
CA PHE A 118 -3.93 0.14 -0.55
C PHE A 118 -4.89 0.79 0.44
N ASN A 119 -5.93 1.42 -0.10
CA ASN A 119 -7.14 1.76 0.63
C ASN A 119 -8.20 0.71 0.26
N PRO A 120 -8.30 -0.39 1.01
CA PRO A 120 -9.17 -1.51 0.65
C PRO A 120 -10.63 -1.23 0.95
N PRO A 121 -11.57 -2.03 0.42
CA PRO A 121 -12.90 -2.14 0.98
C PRO A 121 -12.79 -2.75 2.39
N TYR A 122 -12.98 -1.93 3.42
CA TYR A 122 -12.70 -2.27 4.83
C TYR A 122 -13.96 -2.36 5.70
N VAL A 123 -15.13 -1.97 5.19
CA VAL A 123 -16.37 -1.98 5.98
C VAL A 123 -16.83 -3.41 6.23
N VAL A 124 -17.23 -3.70 7.48
CA VAL A 124 -17.78 -5.01 7.86
C VAL A 124 -19.15 -5.20 7.22
N THR A 125 -19.26 -6.22 6.39
CA THR A 125 -20.51 -6.55 5.65
C THR A 125 -20.71 -8.06 5.59
N PRO A 126 -21.89 -8.55 5.18
CA PRO A 126 -22.05 -9.94 4.74
C PRO A 126 -21.10 -10.28 3.59
N SER A 127 -20.58 -11.52 3.55
CA SER A 127 -19.57 -11.95 2.55
C SER A 127 -20.09 -11.97 1.11
N ASP A 128 -21.40 -12.04 0.91
CA ASP A 128 -22.04 -12.01 -0.41
C ASP A 128 -21.97 -10.61 -1.05
N GLU A 129 -21.89 -9.54 -0.25
CA GLU A 129 -21.77 -8.17 -0.75
C GLU A 129 -20.44 -7.89 -1.47
N ILE A 130 -19.37 -8.62 -1.12
CA ILE A 130 -18.05 -8.50 -1.80
C ILE A 130 -18.14 -8.87 -3.28
N LYS A 131 -19.06 -9.81 -3.61
CA LYS A 131 -19.28 -10.28 -4.99
C LYS A 131 -20.14 -9.30 -5.80
N GLY A 132 -20.67 -8.27 -5.15
CA GLY A 132 -21.47 -7.22 -5.76
C GLY A 132 -20.69 -6.49 -6.87
N SER A 133 -21.43 -5.88 -7.78
CA SER A 133 -20.91 -4.95 -8.78
C SER A 133 -21.26 -3.50 -8.39
N GLY A 134 -20.54 -2.54 -8.94
CA GLY A 134 -20.79 -1.12 -8.69
C GLY A 134 -20.22 -0.62 -7.37
N ILE A 135 -20.85 0.42 -6.82
CA ILE A 135 -20.33 1.17 -5.66
C ILE A 135 -20.19 0.32 -4.39
N THR A 136 -21.05 -0.68 -4.17
CA THR A 136 -20.97 -1.55 -2.99
C THR A 136 -19.63 -2.26 -2.89
N ALA A 137 -19.08 -2.72 -4.02
CA ALA A 137 -17.78 -3.41 -4.05
C ALA A 137 -16.59 -2.52 -3.66
N SER A 138 -16.75 -1.19 -3.65
CA SER A 138 -15.67 -0.27 -3.28
C SER A 138 -15.47 -0.15 -1.76
N TRP A 139 -16.47 -0.53 -0.93
CA TRP A 139 -16.40 -0.42 0.51
C TRP A 139 -16.69 -1.74 1.27
N ALA A 140 -17.38 -2.71 0.62
CA ALA A 140 -17.77 -3.97 1.25
C ALA A 140 -16.57 -4.89 1.47
N GLY A 141 -16.15 -5.06 2.71
CA GLY A 141 -14.97 -5.84 3.10
C GLY A 141 -15.29 -7.26 3.61
N GLY A 142 -16.56 -7.61 3.74
CA GLY A 142 -17.00 -8.92 4.25
C GLY A 142 -16.78 -9.10 5.75
N MET A 143 -16.57 -10.33 6.17
CA MET A 143 -16.36 -10.67 7.57
C MET A 143 -15.16 -9.90 8.14
N HIS A 144 -15.38 -9.15 9.21
CA HIS A 144 -14.40 -8.22 9.81
C HIS A 144 -13.87 -7.14 8.84
N GLY A 145 -14.49 -6.96 7.65
CA GLY A 145 -14.00 -6.05 6.63
C GLY A 145 -12.65 -6.47 6.02
N ARG A 146 -12.30 -7.76 6.06
CA ARG A 146 -10.94 -8.23 5.77
C ARG A 146 -10.83 -9.22 4.61
N GLU A 147 -11.92 -9.68 4.06
CA GLU A 147 -11.85 -10.78 3.08
C GLU A 147 -11.06 -10.40 1.80
N VAL A 148 -11.13 -9.13 1.39
CA VAL A 148 -10.32 -8.61 0.27
C VAL A 148 -8.88 -8.38 0.71
N MET A 149 -8.69 -7.78 1.90
CA MET A 149 -7.36 -7.54 2.48
C MET A 149 -6.57 -8.83 2.65
N ASP A 150 -7.18 -9.88 3.22
CA ASP A 150 -6.50 -11.14 3.52
C ASP A 150 -5.99 -11.84 2.24
N LYS A 151 -6.72 -11.71 1.13
CA LYS A 151 -6.24 -12.17 -0.19
C LYS A 151 -5.03 -11.36 -0.66
N PHE A 152 -5.09 -10.04 -0.50
CA PHE A 152 -4.00 -9.14 -0.90
C PHE A 152 -2.75 -9.37 -0.05
N PHE A 153 -2.86 -9.60 1.27
CA PHE A 153 -1.73 -9.79 2.16
C PHE A 153 -0.80 -10.92 1.73
N GLN A 154 -1.34 -11.99 1.13
CA GLN A 154 -0.54 -13.11 0.61
C GLN A 154 0.34 -12.71 -0.57
N LEU A 155 0.01 -11.62 -1.28
CA LEU A 155 0.74 -11.15 -2.47
C LEU A 155 1.86 -10.17 -2.09
N VAL A 156 1.74 -9.46 -0.96
CA VAL A 156 2.66 -8.40 -0.54
C VAL A 156 4.12 -8.85 -0.46
N PRO A 157 4.48 -10.00 0.16
CA PRO A 157 5.88 -10.44 0.23
C PRO A 157 6.51 -10.70 -1.15
N THR A 158 5.68 -11.09 -2.13
CA THR A 158 6.13 -11.36 -3.50
C THR A 158 6.28 -10.09 -4.33
N LEU A 159 5.51 -9.04 -4.03
CA LEU A 159 5.54 -7.78 -4.76
C LEU A 159 6.66 -6.85 -4.31
N LEU A 160 6.78 -6.67 -2.99
CA LEU A 160 7.69 -5.68 -2.43
C LEU A 160 9.15 -6.03 -2.67
N SER A 161 9.92 -5.04 -3.11
CA SER A 161 11.38 -5.07 -3.14
C SER A 161 11.97 -5.14 -1.72
N ASP A 162 13.29 -5.27 -1.60
CA ASP A 162 13.97 -5.30 -0.29
C ASP A 162 13.80 -3.99 0.49
N LYS A 163 13.70 -2.84 -0.22
CA LYS A 163 13.43 -1.52 0.38
C LYS A 163 11.94 -1.15 0.36
N GLY A 164 11.08 -2.06 -0.13
CA GLY A 164 9.68 -1.80 -0.37
C GLY A 164 8.89 -1.51 0.91
N VAL A 165 7.95 -0.57 0.80
CA VAL A 165 7.05 -0.16 1.87
C VAL A 165 5.60 -0.29 1.42
N LEU A 166 4.73 -0.79 2.33
CA LEU A 166 3.28 -0.81 2.13
C LEU A 166 2.63 0.20 3.07
N TYR A 167 1.73 1.03 2.55
CA TYR A 167 0.75 1.81 3.32
C TYR A 167 -0.64 1.21 3.14
N LEU A 168 -1.29 0.93 4.26
CA LEU A 168 -2.60 0.26 4.32
C LEU A 168 -3.57 1.06 5.18
N VAL A 169 -4.75 1.35 4.65
CA VAL A 169 -5.86 1.91 5.44
C VAL A 169 -6.62 0.79 6.12
N VAL A 170 -6.89 0.95 7.40
CA VAL A 170 -7.73 0.02 8.19
C VAL A 170 -8.57 0.77 9.20
N ILE A 171 -9.63 0.13 9.68
CA ILE A 171 -10.40 0.57 10.85
C ILE A 171 -10.20 -0.40 12.02
N LYS A 172 -10.66 -0.01 13.21
CA LYS A 172 -10.54 -0.83 14.42
C LYS A 172 -11.18 -2.22 14.25
N GLU A 173 -12.31 -2.29 13.55
CA GLU A 173 -13.09 -3.51 13.29
C GLU A 173 -12.32 -4.53 12.43
N ASN A 174 -11.34 -4.08 11.64
CA ASN A 174 -10.46 -4.95 10.85
C ASN A 174 -9.39 -5.67 11.71
N LYS A 175 -9.41 -5.48 13.04
CA LYS A 175 -8.49 -6.12 13.99
C LYS A 175 -7.00 -5.85 13.64
N PRO A 176 -6.54 -4.60 13.67
CA PRO A 176 -5.20 -4.22 13.24
C PRO A 176 -4.07 -4.96 13.95
N ASP A 177 -4.26 -5.42 15.19
CA ASP A 177 -3.23 -6.17 15.91
C ASP A 177 -3.03 -7.59 15.33
N GLU A 178 -4.10 -8.22 14.82
CA GLU A 178 -3.98 -9.49 14.07
C GLU A 178 -3.25 -9.26 12.74
N ILE A 179 -3.52 -8.15 12.03
CA ILE A 179 -2.83 -7.77 10.79
C ILE A 179 -1.33 -7.57 11.07
N LYS A 180 -0.98 -6.83 12.12
CA LYS A 180 0.43 -6.62 12.53
C LYS A 180 1.13 -7.95 12.84
N ALA A 181 0.48 -8.85 13.57
CA ALA A 181 1.03 -10.16 13.89
C ALA A 181 1.26 -10.99 12.61
N LEU A 182 0.29 -11.00 11.68
CA LEU A 182 0.42 -11.68 10.39
C LEU A 182 1.64 -11.17 9.61
N PHE A 183 1.77 -9.86 9.45
CA PHE A 183 2.90 -9.26 8.74
C PHE A 183 4.23 -9.46 9.47
N SER A 184 4.23 -9.47 10.81
CA SER A 184 5.43 -9.79 11.59
C SER A 184 5.94 -11.20 11.32
N ASN A 185 5.03 -12.17 11.16
CA ASN A 185 5.35 -13.56 10.78
C ASN A 185 5.86 -13.66 9.33
N MET A 186 5.45 -12.74 8.45
CA MET A 186 5.95 -12.63 7.08
C MET A 186 7.28 -11.86 6.97
N GLY A 187 7.88 -11.43 8.09
CA GLY A 187 9.16 -10.72 8.10
C GLY A 187 9.05 -9.20 7.94
N PHE A 188 7.92 -8.59 8.29
CA PHE A 188 7.74 -7.15 8.24
C PHE A 188 7.65 -6.53 9.65
N LEU A 189 8.08 -5.27 9.75
CA LEU A 189 7.79 -4.36 10.85
C LEU A 189 6.54 -3.56 10.52
N CYS A 190 5.80 -3.12 11.53
CA CYS A 190 4.62 -2.29 11.37
C CYS A 190 4.66 -1.07 12.27
N ASP A 191 4.46 0.11 11.68
CA ASP A 191 4.23 1.37 12.38
C ASP A 191 2.81 1.87 12.12
N VAL A 192 2.21 2.56 13.11
CA VAL A 192 1.00 3.35 12.90
C VAL A 192 1.41 4.77 12.56
N VAL A 193 1.24 5.19 11.31
CA VAL A 193 1.67 6.51 10.82
C VAL A 193 0.73 7.60 11.31
N MET A 194 -0.57 7.37 11.17
CA MET A 194 -1.61 8.34 11.48
C MET A 194 -2.91 7.65 11.85
N THR A 195 -3.72 8.32 12.66
CA THR A 195 -5.07 7.88 13.05
C THR A 195 -6.03 9.04 13.01
N ARG A 196 -7.30 8.77 12.73
CA ARG A 196 -8.38 9.77 12.75
C ARG A 196 -9.70 9.11 13.12
N ARG A 197 -10.50 9.81 13.91
CA ARG A 197 -11.90 9.43 14.14
C ARG A 197 -12.77 10.14 13.12
N SER A 198 -13.58 9.38 12.38
CA SER A 198 -14.58 9.88 11.45
C SER A 198 -15.93 9.24 11.79
N GLY A 199 -16.80 10.00 12.42
CA GLY A 199 -18.07 9.47 12.92
C GLY A 199 -17.85 8.28 13.87
N PRO A 200 -18.43 7.10 13.58
CA PRO A 200 -18.24 5.89 14.36
C PRO A 200 -16.90 5.20 14.09
N GLU A 201 -16.27 5.45 12.95
CA GLU A 201 -15.05 4.77 12.51
C GLU A 201 -13.81 5.33 13.19
N PHE A 202 -12.86 4.44 13.48
CA PHE A 202 -11.52 4.80 13.92
C PHE A 202 -10.52 4.35 12.86
N LEU A 203 -10.20 5.28 11.97
CA LEU A 203 -9.29 5.08 10.84
C LEU A 203 -7.83 5.05 11.27
N MET A 204 -7.03 4.20 10.66
CA MET A 204 -5.59 4.08 10.89
C MET A 204 -4.86 3.85 9.57
N ILE A 205 -3.70 4.49 9.43
CA ILE A 205 -2.75 4.20 8.35
C ILE A 205 -1.61 3.38 8.94
N LEU A 206 -1.51 2.14 8.50
CA LEU A 206 -0.43 1.22 8.85
C LEU A 206 0.66 1.27 7.78
N LYS A 207 1.92 1.37 8.23
CA LYS A 207 3.11 1.28 7.37
C LYS A 207 3.84 -0.03 7.67
N PHE A 208 4.14 -0.80 6.63
CA PHE A 208 4.90 -2.04 6.74
C PHE A 208 6.20 -1.94 5.96
N THR A 209 7.32 -2.26 6.61
CA THR A 209 8.66 -2.33 6.01
C THR A 209 9.28 -3.68 6.30
N ARG A 210 10.18 -4.18 5.42
CA ARG A 210 10.88 -5.44 5.71
C ARG A 210 11.77 -5.31 6.94
N LYS A 211 11.83 -6.36 7.76
CA LYS A 211 12.84 -6.49 8.83
C LYS A 211 14.21 -6.54 8.17
N SER A 212 15.17 -5.73 8.66
CA SER A 212 16.56 -5.83 8.20
C SER A 212 17.11 -7.22 8.52
N THR A 213 17.67 -7.89 7.53
CA THR A 213 18.35 -9.19 7.68
C THR A 213 19.80 -9.05 8.19
N ASN A 214 20.09 -7.99 8.96
CA ASN A 214 21.40 -7.83 9.59
C ASN A 214 21.53 -8.79 10.78
N ASN A 215 21.79 -10.07 10.47
CA ASN A 215 22.48 -11.02 11.35
C ASN A 215 23.12 -12.12 10.49
N ARG A 216 24.07 -11.74 9.61
CA ARG A 216 25.16 -12.66 9.36
C ARG A 216 26.08 -12.54 10.58
N THR A 217 25.92 -13.42 11.57
CA THR A 217 26.91 -13.67 12.58
C THR A 217 28.22 -14.02 11.88
N ASP A 218 29.18 -13.09 11.95
CA ASP A 218 30.59 -13.41 11.69
C ASP A 218 31.06 -14.41 12.75
N ASN A 219 30.76 -15.68 12.52
CA ASN A 219 31.34 -16.77 13.22
C ASN A 219 32.60 -17.21 12.46
N SER A 220 33.57 -16.29 12.30
CA SER A 220 34.93 -16.62 12.00
C SER A 220 35.62 -17.01 13.32
N GLY A 221 35.33 -18.23 13.79
CA GLY A 221 36.10 -18.86 14.87
C GLY A 221 37.54 -18.99 14.44
N SER A 222 38.37 -18.11 14.98
CA SER A 222 39.85 -18.22 14.94
C SER A 222 40.26 -19.52 15.63
N LEU A 223 40.59 -20.55 14.86
CA LEU A 223 41.33 -21.73 15.35
C LEU A 223 42.76 -21.30 15.60
N CYS A 224 43.07 -21.01 16.85
CA CYS A 224 44.42 -20.83 17.32
C CYS A 224 45.10 -22.22 17.44
N LEU A 225 45.89 -22.58 16.44
CA LEU A 225 46.79 -23.74 16.49
C LEU A 225 47.97 -23.40 17.39
N SER A 226 47.94 -23.91 18.61
CA SER A 226 49.12 -23.92 19.49
C SER A 226 50.13 -24.97 19.02
N SER A 227 51.19 -24.49 18.39
CA SER A 227 52.39 -25.32 18.12
C SER A 227 53.18 -25.56 19.40
N GLY A 228 53.07 -26.76 19.97
CA GLY A 228 53.94 -27.24 21.01
C GLY A 228 55.34 -27.52 20.44
N LYS A 229 56.32 -26.76 20.89
CA LYS A 229 57.73 -27.13 20.75
C LYS A 229 58.10 -28.06 21.90
N ASN A 230 58.46 -29.30 21.63
CA ASN A 230 59.23 -30.09 22.50
C ASN A 230 60.69 -30.03 22.07
N SER A 231 61.51 -29.54 23.00
CA SER A 231 62.98 -29.68 22.99
C SER A 231 63.37 -30.93 23.81
N SER A 232 64.17 -31.80 23.23
CA SER A 232 65.27 -32.54 23.88
C SER A 232 66.04 -33.22 22.78
#